data_574d82337fd51e01ee23953e50407082
#
_entry.id   574d82337fd51e01ee23953e50407082
#
_cell.length_a   1.000
_cell.length_b   1.000
_cell.length_c   1.000
_cell.angle_alpha   90.00
_cell.angle_beta   90.00
_cell.angle_gamma   90.00
#
_symmetry.space_group_name_H-M   'P 1'
#
loop_
_entity.id
_entity.type
_entity.pdbx_description
1 polymer ?
#
loop_
_entity_poly.entity_id
_entity_poly.type
_entity_poly.pdbx_seq_one_letter_code
_entity_poly.pdbx_strand_id
1 'polypeptide(L)'
;MVLTMGAVKVQIFGQTYTVRGELDECYVQQLAAYVDEKMSAIADATSTVDTQRVAVLAALAIADELHSLRKDRGEQKELLREQAERCLTLVERALKQTA
;
A
#
# COMPACT_ATOMS: atom_id res chain seq x y z
N MET A 1 10.69 11.02 27.53
CA MET A 1 10.38 10.73 26.89
C MET A 1 9.82 9.87 26.76
N VAL A 2 9.40 9.63 26.48
CA VAL A 2 8.78 8.88 26.46
C VAL A 2 8.38 8.20 25.72
N LEU A 3 8.53 7.64 25.46
CA LEU A 3 8.23 6.98 24.75
C LEU A 3 7.52 6.09 24.95
N THR A 4 7.03 5.97 24.72
CA THR A 4 6.14 5.25 25.07
C THR A 4 5.54 4.58 24.08
N MET A 5 5.37 3.57 24.32
CA MET A 5 4.65 2.75 23.63
C MET A 5 3.31 3.16 23.81
N GLY A 6 2.79 3.95 23.02
CA GLY A 6 1.45 4.36 23.08
C GLY A 6 0.49 3.29 22.68
N ALA A 7 -0.69 3.38 23.19
CA ALA A 7 -1.79 2.56 22.73
C ALA A 7 -2.73 3.50 21.96
N VAL A 8 -3.05 3.13 20.75
CA VAL A 8 -3.96 3.90 19.91
C VAL A 8 -5.25 3.09 19.76
N LYS A 9 -6.38 3.72 20.08
CA LYS A 9 -7.68 3.08 19.92
C LYS A 9 -8.21 3.41 18.55
N VAL A 10 -8.60 2.39 17.81
CA VAL A 10 -9.15 2.56 16.48
C VAL A 10 -10.47 1.84 16.38
N GLN A 11 -11.36 2.33 15.52
CA GLN A 11 -12.62 1.67 15.25
C GLN A 11 -12.59 1.11 13.84
N ILE A 12 -12.84 -0.18 13.73
CA ILE A 12 -12.87 -0.87 12.44
C ILE A 12 -14.12 -1.72 12.40
N PHE A 13 -14.96 -1.48 11.43
CA PHE A 13 -16.20 -2.23 11.21
C PHE A 13 -17.05 -2.28 12.48
N GLY A 14 -17.20 -1.13 13.12
CA GLY A 14 -18.05 -0.99 14.30
C GLY A 14 -17.46 -1.49 15.60
N GLN A 15 -16.23 -1.98 15.61
CA GLN A 15 -15.58 -2.48 16.81
C GLN A 15 -14.34 -1.68 17.13
N THR A 16 -14.04 -1.57 18.41
CA THR A 16 -12.89 -0.81 18.90
C THR A 16 -11.74 -1.76 19.19
N TYR A 17 -10.56 -1.43 18.66
CA TYR A 17 -9.34 -2.19 18.88
C TYR A 17 -8.27 -1.29 19.44
N THR A 18 -7.39 -1.85 20.26
CA THR A 18 -6.25 -1.12 20.78
C THR A 18 -4.99 -1.62 20.10
N VAL A 19 -4.31 -0.72 19.40
CA VAL A 19 -3.06 -1.05 18.72
C VAL A 19 -1.92 -0.50 19.55
N ARG A 20 -0.98 -1.34 19.91
CA ARG A 20 0.18 -0.96 20.72
C ARG A 20 1.44 -1.00 19.89
N GLY A 21 2.33 -0.06 20.15
CA GLY A 21 3.59 0.01 19.47
C GLY A 21 4.11 1.43 19.43
N GLU A 22 5.20 1.62 18.70
CA GLU A 22 5.81 2.93 18.56
C GLU A 22 5.34 3.63 17.27
N LEU A 23 4.11 3.38 16.88
CA LEU A 23 3.57 3.98 15.66
C LEU A 23 2.96 5.34 15.96
N ASP A 24 3.03 6.21 14.97
CA ASP A 24 2.39 7.51 15.02
C ASP A 24 0.87 7.33 15.05
N GLU A 25 0.21 8.02 15.96
CA GLU A 25 -1.23 7.91 16.13
C GLU A 25 -2.00 8.28 14.86
N CYS A 26 -1.61 9.38 14.22
CA CYS A 26 -2.27 9.80 12.98
C CYS A 26 -2.14 8.74 11.89
N TYR A 27 -0.98 8.14 11.78
CA TYR A 27 -0.74 7.10 10.80
C TYR A 27 -1.59 5.87 11.08
N VAL A 28 -1.65 5.44 12.34
CA VAL A 28 -2.45 4.28 12.74
C VAL A 28 -3.93 4.53 12.46
N GLN A 29 -4.41 5.76 12.73
CA GLN A 29 -5.79 6.11 12.44
C GLN A 29 -6.08 6.06 10.94
N GLN A 30 -5.15 6.47 10.11
CA GLN A 30 -5.30 6.38 8.65
C GLN A 30 -5.37 4.95 8.19
N LEU A 31 -4.53 4.08 8.74
CA LEU A 31 -4.56 2.66 8.41
C LEU A 31 -5.90 2.04 8.81
N ALA A 32 -6.37 2.36 10.00
CA ALA A 32 -7.64 1.83 10.49
C ALA A 32 -8.81 2.30 9.62
N ALA A 33 -8.80 3.56 9.22
CA ALA A 33 -9.84 4.10 8.35
C ALA A 33 -9.86 3.38 7.00
N TYR A 34 -8.70 3.07 6.46
CA TYR A 34 -8.59 2.36 5.20
C TYR A 34 -9.17 0.95 5.30
N VAL A 35 -8.82 0.23 6.37
CA VAL A 35 -9.34 -1.12 6.60
C VAL A 35 -10.86 -1.08 6.79
N ASP A 36 -11.35 -0.12 7.59
CA ASP A 36 -12.77 0.06 7.83
C ASP A 36 -13.53 0.27 6.51
N GLU A 37 -12.99 1.12 5.66
CA GLU A 37 -13.59 1.41 4.36
C GLU A 37 -13.64 0.16 3.48
N LYS A 38 -12.55 -0.61 3.44
CA LYS A 38 -12.51 -1.86 2.68
C LYS A 38 -13.53 -2.87 3.19
N MET A 39 -13.60 -3.03 4.50
CA MET A 39 -14.54 -3.97 5.10
C MET A 39 -15.98 -3.56 4.83
N SER A 40 -16.29 -2.28 4.96
CA SER A 40 -17.63 -1.77 4.70
C SER A 40 -18.05 -2.00 3.24
N ALA A 41 -17.15 -1.72 2.31
CA ALA A 41 -17.43 -1.91 0.90
C ALA A 41 -17.69 -3.39 0.57
N ILE A 42 -16.91 -4.28 1.15
CA ILE A 42 -17.06 -5.72 0.93
C ILE A 42 -18.36 -6.23 1.55
N ALA A 43 -18.68 -5.77 2.76
CA ALA A 43 -19.91 -6.15 3.41
C ALA A 43 -21.12 -5.75 2.58
N ASP A 44 -21.11 -4.54 2.03
CA ASP A 44 -22.18 -4.06 1.18
C ASP A 44 -22.29 -4.86 -0.11
N ALA A 45 -21.15 -5.15 -0.74
CA ALA A 45 -21.15 -5.86 -2.01
C ALA A 45 -21.57 -7.31 -1.88
N THR A 46 -21.23 -7.95 -0.76
CA THR A 46 -21.53 -9.38 -0.55
C THR A 46 -22.77 -9.61 0.31
N SER A 47 -23.33 -8.55 0.85
CA SER A 47 -24.51 -8.62 1.75
C SER A 47 -24.27 -9.56 2.93
N THR A 48 -23.04 -9.59 3.44
CA THR A 48 -22.71 -10.44 4.58
C THR A 48 -22.46 -9.61 5.82
N VAL A 49 -22.84 -10.14 6.97
CA VAL A 49 -22.60 -9.48 8.26
C VAL A 49 -21.57 -10.25 9.08
N ASP A 50 -21.01 -11.31 8.53
CA ASP A 50 -20.01 -12.11 9.21
C ASP A 50 -18.67 -11.35 9.21
N THR A 51 -18.31 -10.80 10.37
CA THR A 51 -17.11 -9.97 10.50
C THR A 51 -15.84 -10.71 10.10
N GLN A 52 -15.72 -11.97 10.48
CA GLN A 52 -14.53 -12.75 10.15
C GLN A 52 -14.38 -12.93 8.64
N ARG A 53 -15.46 -13.26 7.96
CA ARG A 53 -15.44 -13.44 6.51
C ARG A 53 -15.11 -12.14 5.79
N VAL A 54 -15.72 -11.05 6.24
CA VAL A 54 -15.46 -9.73 5.67
C VAL A 54 -13.99 -9.35 5.88
N ALA A 55 -13.45 -9.62 7.06
CA ALA A 55 -12.05 -9.31 7.35
C ALA A 55 -11.09 -10.08 6.45
N VAL A 56 -11.36 -11.36 6.21
CA VAL A 56 -10.53 -12.18 5.33
C VAL A 56 -10.57 -11.65 3.91
N LEU A 57 -11.76 -11.33 3.41
CA LEU A 57 -11.89 -10.76 2.07
C LEU A 57 -11.22 -9.41 1.95
N ALA A 58 -11.32 -8.58 2.99
CA ALA A 58 -10.63 -7.29 3.02
C ALA A 58 -9.12 -7.48 2.99
N ALA A 59 -8.60 -8.44 3.74
CA ALA A 59 -7.18 -8.74 3.75
C ALA A 59 -6.70 -9.18 2.36
N LEU A 60 -7.48 -9.99 1.67
CA LEU A 60 -7.15 -10.40 0.31
C LEU A 60 -7.15 -9.23 -0.66
N ALA A 61 -8.14 -8.34 -0.54
CA ALA A 61 -8.21 -7.16 -1.39
C ALA A 61 -7.02 -6.23 -1.18
N ILE A 62 -6.63 -6.03 0.07
CA ILE A 62 -5.47 -5.18 0.39
C ILE A 62 -4.18 -5.83 -0.10
N ALA A 63 -4.04 -7.14 0.06
CA ALA A 63 -2.88 -7.86 -0.46
C ALA A 63 -2.79 -7.73 -1.98
N ASP A 64 -3.92 -7.82 -2.67
CA ASP A 64 -3.95 -7.65 -4.12
C ASP A 64 -3.50 -6.24 -4.52
N GLU A 65 -3.98 -5.21 -3.82
CA GLU A 65 -3.55 -3.84 -4.06
C GLU A 65 -2.05 -3.68 -3.86
N LEU A 66 -1.53 -4.28 -2.80
CA LEU A 66 -0.10 -4.20 -2.51
C LEU A 66 0.74 -4.84 -3.62
N HIS A 67 0.34 -6.03 -4.05
CA HIS A 67 1.06 -6.72 -5.11
C HIS A 67 0.97 -5.98 -6.44
N SER A 68 -0.18 -5.41 -6.75
CA SER A 68 -0.36 -4.60 -7.96
C SER A 68 0.53 -3.38 -7.96
N LEU A 69 0.62 -2.69 -6.82
CA LEU A 69 1.50 -1.52 -6.69
C LEU A 69 2.97 -1.90 -6.86
N ARG A 70 3.37 -3.02 -6.30
CA ARG A 70 4.75 -3.50 -6.43
C ARG A 70 5.08 -3.87 -7.87
N LYS A 71 4.14 -4.48 -8.57
CA LYS A 71 4.31 -4.83 -9.96
C LYS A 71 4.45 -3.57 -10.81
N ASP A 72 3.58 -2.59 -10.62
CA ASP A 72 3.64 -1.33 -11.34
C ASP A 72 4.97 -0.63 -11.12
N ARG A 73 5.47 -0.61 -9.89
CA ARG A 73 6.78 -0.04 -9.61
C ARG A 73 7.90 -0.74 -10.34
N GLY A 74 7.84 -2.06 -10.38
CA GLY A 74 8.83 -2.85 -11.09
C GLY A 74 8.82 -2.55 -12.58
N GLU A 75 7.65 -2.47 -13.17
CA GLU A 75 7.49 -2.12 -14.57
C GLU A 75 7.99 -0.71 -14.88
N GLN A 76 7.69 0.25 -14.01
CA GLN A 76 8.16 1.62 -14.18
C GLN A 76 9.69 1.71 -14.10
N LYS A 77 10.29 1.00 -13.16
CA LYS A 77 11.75 0.97 -13.03
C LYS A 77 12.39 0.37 -14.28
N GLU A 78 11.79 -0.67 -14.81
CA GLU A 78 12.32 -1.31 -16.02
C GLU A 78 12.25 -0.39 -17.22
N LEU A 79 11.14 0.32 -17.39
CA LEU A 79 10.99 1.29 -18.46
C LEU A 79 12.00 2.41 -18.35
N LEU A 80 12.20 2.94 -17.15
CA LEU A 80 13.18 4.01 -16.93
C LEU A 80 14.59 3.53 -17.24
N ARG A 81 14.94 2.31 -16.88
CA ARG A 81 16.24 1.75 -17.18
C ARG A 81 16.45 1.61 -18.66
N GLU A 82 15.46 1.10 -19.38
CA GLU A 82 15.53 0.96 -20.84
C GLU A 82 15.73 2.30 -21.51
N GLN A 83 15.01 3.33 -21.07
CA GLN A 83 15.15 4.67 -21.63
C GLN A 83 16.54 5.24 -21.37
N ALA A 84 17.08 5.02 -20.18
CA ALA A 84 18.42 5.49 -19.84
C ALA A 84 19.46 4.79 -20.71
N GLU A 85 19.33 3.50 -20.95
CA GLU A 85 20.26 2.76 -21.80
C GLU A 85 20.19 3.24 -23.25
N ARG A 86 19.02 3.56 -23.76
CA ARG A 86 18.86 4.11 -25.10
C ARG A 86 19.53 5.46 -25.23
N CYS A 87 19.36 6.33 -24.25
CA CYS A 87 19.99 7.63 -24.24
C CYS A 87 21.51 7.51 -24.27
N LEU A 88 22.04 6.61 -23.45
CA LEU A 88 23.48 6.38 -23.39
C LEU A 88 24.01 5.90 -24.73
N THR A 89 23.31 4.99 -25.38
CA THR A 89 23.71 4.49 -26.70
C THR A 89 23.75 5.60 -27.74
N LEU A 90 22.75 6.47 -27.74
CA LEU A 90 22.69 7.59 -28.66
C LEU A 90 23.86 8.56 -28.46
N VAL A 91 24.18 8.84 -27.20
CA VAL A 91 25.32 9.72 -26.86
C VAL A 91 26.62 9.10 -27.34
N GLU A 92 26.83 7.81 -27.13
CA GLU A 92 28.02 7.11 -27.56
C GLU A 92 28.18 7.15 -29.09
N ARG A 93 27.10 6.95 -29.82
CA ARG A 93 27.13 7.03 -31.27
C ARG A 93 27.50 8.45 -31.77
N ALA A 94 26.92 9.46 -31.12
CA ALA A 94 27.21 10.84 -31.48
C ALA A 94 28.70 11.15 -31.25
N LEU A 95 29.27 10.69 -30.14
CA LEU A 95 30.66 10.88 -29.83
C LEU A 95 31.57 10.20 -30.85
N LYS A 96 31.23 9.02 -31.30
CA LYS A 96 32.00 8.31 -32.30
C LYS A 96 31.98 9.02 -33.67
N GLN A 97 30.88 9.65 -34.02
CA GLN A 97 30.74 10.32 -35.30
C GLN A 97 31.52 11.65 -35.35
N THR A 98 31.80 12.23 -34.19
CA THR A 98 32.53 13.48 -34.14
C THR A 98 34.04 13.31 -34.00
N ALA A 99 34.49 12.10 -33.90
CA ALA A 99 35.93 11.83 -33.74
C ALA A 99 36.73 12.05 -35.06
#